data_3e6363af1f5f67d2e03824bc166b8c4b
#
_entry.id   3e6363af1f5f67d2e03824bc166b8c4b
#
_cell.length_a   1.000
_cell.length_b   1.000
_cell.length_c   1.000
_cell.angle_alpha   90.00
_cell.angle_beta   90.00
_cell.angle_gamma   90.00
#
_symmetry.space_group_name_H-M   'P 1'
#
loop_
_entity.id
_entity.type
_entity.pdbx_description
1 polymer ?
#
loop_
_entity_poly.entity_id
_entity_poly.type
_entity_poly.pdbx_seq_one_letter_code
_entity_poly.pdbx_strand_id
1 'polypeptide(L)'
;MVYSFPLPVYKFGRARFCRSFRADGANYEKCPSKKETYYGFKVHALITLEGYITAFKITLASIDDWEGLRDFAENHLNLVILGDKGYTGEQLLEDMRSKSICLMSLKPSSYKTNWPKEVRQLIFRFRRRVEIVFSQLSEQMKAERVLAKSFRGLCTRLQNKILGHNLCMAFNSIFREACDIGRIKQLVF
;
A
#
# COMPACT_ATOMS: atom_id res chain seq x y z
N MET A 1 3.81 -5.82 6.19
CA MET A 1 4.55 -5.38 5.01
C MET A 1 4.06 -4.01 4.58
N VAL A 2 4.96 -3.12 4.15
CA VAL A 2 4.60 -1.81 3.63
C VAL A 2 4.51 -1.84 2.11
N TYR A 3 3.55 -1.12 1.57
CA TYR A 3 3.33 -0.98 0.12
C TYR A 3 2.61 0.33 -0.21
N SER A 4 2.78 0.81 -1.43
CA SER A 4 2.09 2.01 -1.92
C SER A 4 1.38 1.73 -3.24
N PHE A 5 0.27 2.45 -3.48
CA PHE A 5 -0.45 2.39 -4.74
C PHE A 5 -1.05 3.76 -5.13
N PRO A 6 -1.23 4.02 -6.44
CA PRO A 6 -1.79 5.26 -6.92
C PRO A 6 -3.28 5.38 -6.55
N LEU A 7 -3.70 6.60 -6.22
CA LEU A 7 -5.08 6.96 -5.99
C LEU A 7 -5.48 8.09 -6.95
N PRO A 8 -5.78 7.78 -8.22
CA PRO A 8 -6.18 8.77 -9.20
C PRO A 8 -7.50 9.43 -8.82
N VAL A 9 -7.56 10.75 -8.86
CA VAL A 9 -8.80 11.50 -8.59
C VAL A 9 -9.43 12.04 -9.87
N TYR A 10 -8.64 12.10 -10.95
CA TYR A 10 -9.11 12.60 -12.24
C TYR A 10 -8.37 11.92 -13.40
N LYS A 11 -9.03 11.84 -14.58
CA LYS A 11 -8.37 11.35 -15.78
C LYS A 11 -7.23 12.29 -16.18
N PHE A 12 -6.05 11.75 -16.50
CA PHE A 12 -4.85 12.52 -16.83
C PHE A 12 -5.11 13.66 -17.83
N GLY A 13 -5.70 13.38 -18.97
CA GLY A 13 -5.96 14.39 -20.02
C GLY A 13 -6.91 15.52 -19.63
N ARG A 14 -7.69 15.36 -18.54
CA ARG A 14 -8.60 16.37 -18.01
C ARG A 14 -8.17 16.94 -16.66
N ALA A 15 -7.05 16.48 -16.11
CA ALA A 15 -6.59 16.85 -14.77
C ALA A 15 -6.37 18.36 -14.62
N ARG A 16 -5.96 19.06 -15.68
CA ARG A 16 -5.80 20.53 -15.71
C ARG A 16 -7.07 21.29 -15.33
N PHE A 17 -8.25 20.70 -15.52
CA PHE A 17 -9.54 21.28 -15.18
C PHE A 17 -10.04 20.88 -13.78
N CYS A 18 -9.30 20.03 -13.07
CA CYS A 18 -9.68 19.58 -11.74
C CYS A 18 -9.47 20.70 -10.71
N ARG A 19 -10.54 21.30 -10.23
CA ARG A 19 -10.51 22.32 -9.18
C ARG A 19 -10.63 21.71 -7.79
N SER A 20 -11.37 20.62 -7.67
CA SER A 20 -11.81 20.04 -6.39
C SER A 20 -10.68 19.53 -5.50
N PHE A 21 -9.55 19.12 -6.06
CA PHE A 21 -8.42 18.53 -5.31
C PHE A 21 -7.13 19.34 -5.43
N ARG A 22 -7.16 20.45 -6.17
CA ARG A 22 -5.98 21.31 -6.35
C ARG A 22 -5.58 21.97 -5.03
N ALA A 23 -6.55 22.44 -4.25
CA ALA A 23 -6.32 23.04 -2.94
C ALA A 23 -5.80 22.03 -1.92
N ASP A 24 -6.13 20.75 -2.08
CA ASP A 24 -5.64 19.66 -1.22
C ASP A 24 -4.26 19.13 -1.68
N GLY A 25 -3.65 19.75 -2.70
CA GLY A 25 -2.31 19.44 -3.17
C GLY A 25 -2.20 18.28 -4.16
N ALA A 26 -3.31 17.78 -4.73
CA ALA A 26 -3.24 16.72 -5.74
C ALA A 26 -2.27 17.09 -6.86
N ASN A 27 -1.40 16.17 -7.23
CA ASN A 27 -0.35 16.40 -8.21
C ASN A 27 -0.16 15.21 -9.16
N TYR A 28 0.73 15.37 -10.13
CA TYR A 28 1.04 14.35 -11.10
C TYR A 28 2.16 13.46 -10.61
N GLU A 29 2.03 12.15 -10.87
CA GLU A 29 3.07 11.16 -10.61
C GLU A 29 3.02 10.05 -11.66
N LYS A 30 4.17 9.44 -11.94
CA LYS A 30 4.28 8.31 -12.84
C LYS A 30 4.13 7.00 -12.08
N CYS A 31 3.22 6.14 -12.55
CA CYS A 31 3.08 4.78 -12.04
C CYS A 31 3.88 3.82 -12.93
N PRO A 32 5.09 3.38 -12.52
CA PRO A 32 5.94 2.54 -13.35
C PRO A 32 5.32 1.19 -13.69
N SER A 33 4.58 0.59 -12.75
CA SER A 33 3.92 -0.71 -12.94
C SER A 33 2.83 -0.68 -14.01
N LYS A 34 2.14 0.46 -14.16
CA LYS A 34 1.09 0.68 -15.17
C LYS A 34 1.57 1.42 -16.41
N LYS A 35 2.84 1.88 -16.43
CA LYS A 35 3.43 2.71 -17.48
C LYS A 35 2.60 3.95 -17.83
N GLU A 36 1.87 4.50 -16.87
CA GLU A 36 1.01 5.66 -17.04
C GLU A 36 1.30 6.76 -16.01
N THR A 37 0.96 7.98 -16.37
CA THR A 37 0.97 9.13 -15.44
C THR A 37 -0.44 9.37 -14.94
N TYR A 38 -0.61 9.54 -13.65
CA TYR A 38 -1.89 9.85 -13.02
C TYR A 38 -1.86 11.20 -12.30
N TYR A 39 -3.03 11.74 -12.03
CA TYR A 39 -3.21 12.93 -11.21
C TYR A 39 -4.03 12.58 -9.98
N GLY A 40 -3.47 12.83 -8.80
CA GLY A 40 -4.16 12.48 -7.56
C GLY A 40 -3.24 12.41 -6.36
N PHE A 41 -3.38 11.33 -5.61
CA PHE A 41 -2.69 11.04 -4.36
C PHE A 41 -2.05 9.65 -4.44
N LYS A 42 -1.25 9.32 -3.44
CA LYS A 42 -0.67 8.00 -3.21
C LYS A 42 -1.18 7.47 -1.88
N VAL A 43 -1.50 6.20 -1.84
CA VAL A 43 -1.86 5.50 -0.59
C VAL A 43 -0.69 4.63 -0.18
N HIS A 44 -0.23 4.81 1.04
CA HIS A 44 0.68 3.89 1.70
C HIS A 44 -0.14 3.02 2.65
N ALA A 45 0.13 1.73 2.68
CA ALA A 45 -0.59 0.80 3.54
C ALA A 45 0.37 -0.15 4.25
N LEU A 46 0.05 -0.45 5.52
CA LEU A 46 0.71 -1.47 6.31
C LEU A 46 -0.18 -2.71 6.36
N ILE A 47 0.36 -3.84 5.91
CA ILE A 47 -0.39 -5.08 5.71
C ILE A 47 0.24 -6.17 6.55
N THR A 48 -0.58 -6.95 7.28
CA THR A 48 -0.14 -8.13 8.02
C THR A 48 0.24 -9.27 7.08
N LEU A 49 0.83 -10.32 7.64
CA LEU A 49 1.20 -11.51 6.88
C LEU A 49 -0.02 -12.30 6.38
N GLU A 50 -1.14 -12.19 7.09
CA GLU A 50 -2.43 -12.77 6.71
C GLU A 50 -3.10 -11.98 5.59
N GLY A 51 -2.81 -10.66 5.47
CA GLY A 51 -3.35 -9.77 4.46
C GLY A 51 -4.31 -8.69 4.99
N TYR A 52 -4.45 -8.54 6.30
CA TYR A 52 -5.22 -7.44 6.88
C TYR A 52 -4.48 -6.11 6.70
N ILE A 53 -5.20 -5.07 6.37
CA ILE A 53 -4.67 -3.70 6.30
C ILE A 53 -4.85 -3.06 7.66
N THR A 54 -3.75 -2.90 8.40
CA THR A 54 -3.77 -2.39 9.79
C THR A 54 -3.63 -0.88 9.88
N ALA A 55 -2.95 -0.28 8.92
CA ALA A 55 -2.83 1.17 8.81
C ALA A 55 -2.73 1.60 7.36
N PHE A 56 -3.22 2.80 7.06
CA PHE A 56 -3.00 3.43 5.76
C PHE A 56 -2.88 4.94 5.92
N LYS A 57 -2.18 5.56 4.97
CA LYS A 57 -2.03 7.01 4.87
C LYS A 57 -2.19 7.44 3.42
N ILE A 58 -2.85 8.57 3.20
CA ILE A 58 -2.96 9.21 1.89
C ILE A 58 -1.96 10.38 1.88
N THR A 59 -1.07 10.39 0.91
CA THR A 59 -0.07 11.45 0.69
C THR A 59 -0.25 12.06 -0.69
N LEU A 60 0.46 13.15 -0.97
CA LEU A 60 0.59 13.68 -2.33
C LEU A 60 1.21 12.59 -3.21
N ALA A 61 0.83 12.56 -4.50
CA ALA A 61 1.29 11.50 -5.39
C ALA A 61 2.82 11.47 -5.55
N SER A 62 3.47 12.63 -5.51
CA SER A 62 4.93 12.78 -5.65
C SER A 62 5.75 12.46 -4.40
N ILE A 63 5.10 12.18 -3.27
CA ILE A 63 5.81 11.83 -2.03
C ILE A 63 6.47 10.45 -2.19
N ASP A 64 7.73 10.36 -1.76
CA ASP A 64 8.48 9.11 -1.79
C ASP A 64 7.89 8.06 -0.82
N ASP A 65 8.06 6.80 -1.18
CA ASP A 65 7.57 5.68 -0.37
C ASP A 65 8.22 5.64 1.03
N TRP A 66 9.43 6.18 1.18
CA TRP A 66 10.15 6.29 2.45
C TRP A 66 9.46 7.21 3.45
N GLU A 67 8.89 8.32 2.97
CA GLU A 67 8.14 9.27 3.80
C GLU A 67 6.90 8.60 4.40
N GLY A 68 6.16 7.85 3.57
CA GLY A 68 5.01 7.08 4.05
C GLY A 68 5.39 6.04 5.12
N LEU A 69 6.57 5.42 4.98
CA LEU A 69 7.08 4.47 5.97
C LEU A 69 7.49 5.17 7.28
N ARG A 70 8.15 6.33 7.20
CA ARG A 70 8.53 7.11 8.39
C ARG A 70 7.34 7.49 9.25
N ASP A 71 6.25 7.89 8.61
CA ASP A 71 5.00 8.22 9.31
C ASP A 71 4.39 7.02 10.04
N PHE A 72 4.45 5.82 9.46
CA PHE A 72 4.02 4.61 10.17
C PHE A 72 4.94 4.30 11.34
N ALA A 73 6.24 4.53 11.20
CA ALA A 73 7.23 4.29 12.23
C ALA A 73 7.07 5.19 13.47
N GLU A 74 6.40 6.34 13.35
CA GLU A 74 6.09 7.21 14.49
C GLU A 74 5.00 6.64 15.39
N ASN A 75 4.10 5.86 14.83
CA ASN A 75 2.93 5.32 15.52
C ASN A 75 3.06 3.84 15.91
N HIS A 76 4.13 3.17 15.46
CA HIS A 76 4.31 1.74 15.67
C HIS A 76 5.76 1.45 16.06
N LEU A 77 5.97 0.87 17.22
CA LEU A 77 7.29 0.48 17.72
C LEU A 77 7.43 -1.04 17.72
N ASN A 78 8.68 -1.52 17.71
CA ASN A 78 9.02 -2.94 17.81
C ASN A 78 8.42 -3.82 16.70
N LEU A 79 8.42 -3.35 15.47
CA LEU A 79 7.90 -4.07 14.32
C LEU A 79 9.02 -4.61 13.43
N VAL A 80 8.75 -5.77 12.82
CA VAL A 80 9.48 -6.23 11.63
C VAL A 80 8.67 -5.85 10.40
N ILE A 81 9.21 -4.96 9.59
CA ILE A 81 8.56 -4.50 8.35
C ILE A 81 9.29 -5.07 7.15
N LEU A 82 8.53 -5.74 6.27
CA LEU A 82 9.04 -6.18 4.98
C LEU A 82 8.73 -5.11 3.93
N GLY A 83 9.77 -4.69 3.20
CA GLY A 83 9.67 -3.71 2.11
C GLY A 83 10.04 -4.30 0.76
N ASP A 84 9.57 -3.67 -0.33
CA ASP A 84 10.06 -3.96 -1.67
C ASP A 84 11.42 -3.28 -1.92
N LYS A 85 11.98 -3.45 -3.11
CA LYS A 85 13.26 -2.84 -3.53
C LYS A 85 13.30 -1.32 -3.41
N GLY A 86 12.15 -0.64 -3.47
CA GLY A 86 12.04 0.80 -3.26
C GLY A 86 12.36 1.25 -1.82
N TYR A 87 12.31 0.34 -0.86
CA TYR A 87 12.59 0.64 0.56
C TYR A 87 14.03 0.29 0.95
N THR A 88 15.00 0.61 0.10
CA THR A 88 16.42 0.38 0.33
C THR A 88 17.18 1.69 0.48
N GLY A 89 18.05 1.78 1.48
CA GLY A 89 18.90 2.96 1.74
C GLY A 89 19.43 2.90 3.16
N GLU A 90 20.71 3.22 3.34
CA GLU A 90 21.37 3.14 4.66
C GLU A 90 20.70 4.11 5.64
N GLN A 91 20.42 5.32 5.21
CA GLN A 91 19.76 6.33 6.03
C GLN A 91 18.37 5.89 6.48
N LEU A 92 17.56 5.27 5.59
CA LEU A 92 16.26 4.75 5.94
C LEU A 92 16.36 3.60 6.95
N LEU A 93 17.33 2.71 6.76
CA LEU A 93 17.56 1.58 7.69
C LEU A 93 17.98 2.09 9.07
N GLU A 94 18.79 3.14 9.16
CA GLU A 94 19.21 3.74 10.40
C GLU A 94 18.07 4.47 11.10
N ASP A 95 17.27 5.24 10.36
CA ASP A 95 16.03 5.85 10.87
C ASP A 95 15.05 4.82 11.45
N MET A 96 14.88 3.69 10.78
CA MET A 96 14.00 2.61 11.27
C MET A 96 14.57 1.93 12.52
N ARG A 97 15.88 1.69 12.55
CA ARG A 97 16.57 1.10 13.72
C ARG A 97 16.45 2.00 14.95
N SER A 98 16.60 3.32 14.80
CA SER A 98 16.44 4.27 15.90
C SER A 98 15.06 4.23 16.54
N LYS A 99 14.04 3.81 15.78
CA LYS A 99 12.64 3.60 16.22
C LYS A 99 12.34 2.15 16.62
N SER A 100 13.36 1.32 16.81
CA SER A 100 13.22 -0.12 17.13
C SER A 100 12.44 -0.91 16.07
N ILE A 101 12.51 -0.50 14.80
CA ILE A 101 11.87 -1.18 13.68
C ILE A 101 12.92 -1.89 12.85
N CYS A 102 12.74 -3.20 12.66
CA CYS A 102 13.57 -4.00 11.76
C CYS A 102 13.00 -3.95 10.34
N LEU A 103 13.59 -3.14 9.46
CA LEU A 103 13.20 -3.08 8.05
C LEU A 103 13.99 -4.12 7.23
N MET A 104 13.28 -5.09 6.66
CA MET A 104 13.83 -6.11 5.78
C MET A 104 13.34 -5.88 4.34
N SER A 105 14.18 -5.25 3.51
CA SER A 105 13.86 -5.00 2.10
C SER A 105 14.65 -5.89 1.17
N LEU A 106 14.09 -6.17 -0.01
CA LEU A 106 14.81 -6.83 -1.09
C LEU A 106 15.88 -5.89 -1.63
N LYS A 107 17.13 -6.34 -1.55
CA LYS A 107 18.24 -5.56 -2.11
C LYS A 107 18.29 -5.71 -3.64
N PRO A 108 18.58 -4.64 -4.38
CA PRO A 108 18.90 -4.74 -5.80
C PRO A 108 20.04 -5.71 -6.07
N SER A 109 20.09 -6.28 -7.26
CA SER A 109 21.16 -7.22 -7.67
C SER A 109 22.57 -6.61 -7.65
N SER A 110 22.67 -5.28 -7.68
CA SER A 110 23.92 -4.53 -7.59
C SER A 110 24.55 -4.51 -6.19
N TYR A 111 23.82 -4.93 -5.15
CA TYR A 111 24.37 -4.98 -3.80
C TYR A 111 25.24 -6.21 -3.61
N LYS A 112 26.47 -5.99 -3.11
CA LYS A 112 27.47 -7.07 -2.85
C LYS A 112 27.01 -8.09 -1.81
N THR A 113 26.21 -7.64 -0.83
CA THR A 113 25.67 -8.50 0.24
C THR A 113 24.17 -8.60 0.14
N ASN A 114 23.66 -9.80 -0.04
CA ASN A 114 22.23 -10.05 -0.10
C ASN A 114 21.77 -10.92 1.08
N TRP A 115 20.46 -10.94 1.33
CA TRP A 115 19.88 -11.82 2.34
C TRP A 115 20.12 -13.30 1.98
N PRO A 116 20.21 -14.21 2.98
CA PRO A 116 20.19 -15.65 2.75
C PRO A 116 19.02 -16.07 1.87
N LYS A 117 19.14 -17.19 1.17
CA LYS A 117 18.14 -17.68 0.20
C LYS A 117 16.77 -17.85 0.85
N GLU A 118 16.73 -18.36 2.07
CA GLU A 118 15.53 -18.62 2.86
C GLU A 118 14.78 -17.33 3.18
N VAL A 119 15.50 -16.29 3.60
CA VAL A 119 14.96 -14.96 3.90
C VAL A 119 14.39 -14.31 2.63
N ARG A 120 15.12 -14.40 1.51
CA ARG A 120 14.63 -13.89 0.22
C ARG A 120 13.36 -14.59 -0.23
N GLN A 121 13.28 -15.91 -0.10
CA GLN A 121 12.09 -16.68 -0.43
C GLN A 121 10.90 -16.27 0.45
N LEU A 122 11.12 -16.03 1.74
CA LEU A 122 10.11 -15.55 2.66
C LEU A 122 9.59 -14.17 2.22
N ILE A 123 10.48 -13.23 1.93
CA ILE A 123 10.09 -11.89 1.45
C ILE A 123 9.29 -11.99 0.14
N PHE A 124 9.70 -12.83 -0.81
CA PHE A 124 8.95 -13.05 -2.06
C PHE A 124 7.56 -13.65 -1.84
N ARG A 125 7.43 -14.58 -0.90
CA ARG A 125 6.14 -15.18 -0.54
C ARG A 125 5.18 -14.12 0.00
N PHE A 126 5.65 -13.25 0.89
CA PHE A 126 4.83 -12.17 1.45
C PHE A 126 4.51 -11.09 0.44
N ARG A 127 5.45 -10.77 -0.45
CA ARG A 127 5.18 -9.85 -1.55
C ARG A 127 4.01 -10.29 -2.42
N ARG A 128 3.95 -11.56 -2.81
CA ARG A 128 2.81 -12.12 -3.55
C ARG A 128 1.49 -11.94 -2.81
N ARG A 129 1.49 -12.10 -1.49
CA ARG A 129 0.31 -11.88 -0.64
C ARG A 129 -0.17 -10.43 -0.74
N VAL A 130 0.75 -9.49 -0.65
CA VAL A 130 0.45 -8.06 -0.76
C VAL A 130 -0.08 -7.72 -2.15
N GLU A 131 0.51 -8.25 -3.20
CA GLU A 131 0.02 -8.08 -4.59
C GLU A 131 -1.43 -8.58 -4.75
N ILE A 132 -1.79 -9.70 -4.11
CA ILE A 132 -3.17 -10.21 -4.07
C ILE A 132 -4.10 -9.21 -3.36
N VAL A 133 -3.72 -8.71 -2.19
CA VAL A 133 -4.52 -7.72 -1.43
C VAL A 133 -4.78 -6.47 -2.28
N PHE A 134 -3.77 -5.98 -3.00
CA PHE A 134 -3.94 -4.81 -3.87
C PHE A 134 -4.80 -5.09 -5.10
N SER A 135 -4.64 -6.25 -5.73
CA SER A 135 -5.53 -6.67 -6.80
C SER A 135 -6.99 -6.71 -6.31
N GLN A 136 -7.23 -7.23 -5.11
CA GLN A 136 -8.56 -7.25 -4.50
C GLN A 136 -9.10 -5.84 -4.23
N LEU A 137 -8.28 -4.95 -3.66
CA LEU A 137 -8.68 -3.57 -3.43
C LEU A 137 -8.97 -2.82 -4.73
N SER A 138 -8.09 -2.94 -5.74
CA SER A 138 -8.23 -2.21 -6.99
C SER A 138 -9.35 -2.77 -7.86
N GLU A 139 -9.46 -4.09 -8.00
CA GLU A 139 -10.38 -4.72 -8.94
C GLU A 139 -11.75 -4.99 -8.34
N GLN A 140 -11.80 -5.52 -7.11
CA GLN A 140 -13.06 -5.89 -6.47
C GLN A 140 -13.68 -4.72 -5.73
N MET A 141 -12.90 -4.02 -4.91
CA MET A 141 -13.36 -2.87 -4.12
C MET A 141 -13.30 -1.56 -4.89
N LYS A 142 -12.73 -1.55 -6.11
CA LYS A 142 -12.55 -0.35 -6.94
C LYS A 142 -11.85 0.79 -6.20
N ALA A 143 -10.80 0.47 -5.41
CA ALA A 143 -10.11 1.45 -4.59
C ALA A 143 -9.46 2.58 -5.39
N GLU A 144 -9.06 2.34 -6.63
CA GLU A 144 -8.51 3.35 -7.53
C GLU A 144 -9.58 4.21 -8.25
N ARG A 145 -10.87 3.89 -8.09
CA ARG A 145 -12.00 4.63 -8.69
C ARG A 145 -12.95 5.14 -7.62
N VAL A 146 -12.44 6.02 -6.74
CA VAL A 146 -13.20 6.44 -5.58
C VAL A 146 -14.33 7.43 -5.93
N LEU A 147 -14.24 8.14 -7.06
CA LEU A 147 -15.27 9.08 -7.56
C LEU A 147 -15.69 10.13 -6.52
N ALA A 148 -14.77 10.56 -5.67
CA ALA A 148 -15.03 11.59 -4.67
C ALA A 148 -15.01 13.01 -5.29
N LYS A 149 -15.72 13.95 -4.65
CA LYS A 149 -15.72 15.37 -5.03
C LYS A 149 -14.93 16.25 -4.06
N SER A 150 -14.44 15.70 -2.95
CA SER A 150 -13.63 16.39 -1.95
C SER A 150 -12.61 15.41 -1.34
N PHE A 151 -11.53 15.94 -0.76
CA PHE A 151 -10.51 15.13 -0.10
C PHE A 151 -11.08 14.34 1.08
N ARG A 152 -11.93 14.97 1.92
CA ARG A 152 -12.61 14.27 3.01
C ARG A 152 -13.46 13.09 2.49
N GLY A 153 -14.22 13.31 1.41
CA GLY A 153 -15.01 12.24 0.79
C GLY A 153 -14.14 11.14 0.19
N LEU A 154 -12.96 11.48 -0.34
CA LEU A 154 -11.97 10.52 -0.81
C LEU A 154 -11.48 9.62 0.32
N CYS A 155 -11.05 10.23 1.44
CA CYS A 155 -10.60 9.52 2.64
C CYS A 155 -11.67 8.56 3.17
N THR A 156 -12.89 9.05 3.39
CA THR A 156 -14.00 8.23 3.91
C THR A 156 -14.31 7.05 3.00
N ARG A 157 -14.37 7.27 1.69
CA ARG A 157 -14.66 6.18 0.73
C ARG A 157 -13.55 5.15 0.68
N LEU A 158 -12.29 5.58 0.71
CA LEU A 158 -11.17 4.64 0.76
C LEU A 158 -11.19 3.84 2.06
N GLN A 159 -11.43 4.50 3.21
CA GLN A 159 -11.54 3.85 4.51
C GLN A 159 -12.62 2.76 4.52
N ASN A 160 -13.80 3.07 3.95
CA ASN A 160 -14.88 2.08 3.85
C ASN A 160 -14.51 0.88 2.97
N LYS A 161 -13.73 1.08 1.90
CA LYS A 161 -13.24 -0.02 1.05
C LYS A 161 -12.24 -0.90 1.78
N ILE A 162 -11.32 -0.30 2.52
CA ILE A 162 -10.34 -1.02 3.36
C ILE A 162 -11.06 -1.79 4.47
N LEU A 163 -12.03 -1.16 5.13
CA LEU A 163 -12.85 -1.81 6.14
C LEU A 163 -13.62 -3.00 5.55
N GLY A 164 -14.26 -2.82 4.40
CA GLY A 164 -14.96 -3.89 3.69
C GLY A 164 -14.04 -5.06 3.36
N HIS A 165 -12.81 -4.80 2.88
CA HIS A 165 -11.81 -5.82 2.63
C HIS A 165 -11.46 -6.60 3.92
N ASN A 166 -11.16 -5.89 5.00
CA ASN A 166 -10.81 -6.52 6.28
C ASN A 166 -11.97 -7.33 6.87
N LEU A 167 -13.21 -6.85 6.73
CA LEU A 167 -14.40 -7.59 7.14
C LEU A 167 -14.57 -8.89 6.34
N CYS A 168 -14.42 -8.84 5.01
CA CYS A 168 -14.46 -10.04 4.18
C CYS A 168 -13.41 -11.07 4.61
N MET A 169 -12.20 -10.63 4.94
CA MET A 169 -11.16 -11.53 5.46
C MET A 169 -11.52 -12.10 6.83
N ALA A 170 -12.06 -11.29 7.74
CA ALA A 170 -12.49 -11.74 9.06
C ALA A 170 -13.61 -12.78 8.95
N PHE A 171 -14.60 -12.56 8.09
CA PHE A 171 -15.64 -13.55 7.83
C PHE A 171 -15.07 -14.84 7.22
N ASN A 172 -14.13 -14.75 6.28
CA ASN A 172 -13.47 -15.94 5.75
C ASN A 172 -12.73 -16.73 6.84
N SER A 173 -12.09 -16.04 7.79
CA SER A 173 -11.39 -16.71 8.89
C SER A 173 -12.33 -17.38 9.90
N ILE A 174 -13.56 -16.86 10.07
CA ILE A 174 -14.54 -17.39 11.00
C ILE A 174 -15.30 -18.57 10.38
N PHE A 175 -15.71 -18.46 9.11
CA PHE A 175 -16.63 -19.42 8.48
C PHE A 175 -15.95 -20.47 7.62
N ARG A 176 -14.62 -20.45 7.50
CA ARG A 176 -13.87 -21.42 6.69
C ARG A 176 -12.73 -22.03 7.50
N GLU A 177 -12.58 -23.34 7.36
CA GLU A 177 -11.48 -24.12 7.98
C GLU A 177 -10.10 -23.72 7.42
N ALA A 178 -10.04 -23.21 6.20
CA ALA A 178 -8.82 -22.69 5.58
C ALA A 178 -9.04 -21.24 5.11
N CYS A 179 -8.31 -20.31 5.70
CA CYS A 179 -8.31 -18.89 5.31
C CYS A 179 -7.63 -18.72 3.95
N ASP A 180 -8.39 -18.87 2.86
CA ASP A 180 -7.92 -18.59 1.51
C ASP A 180 -8.23 -17.15 1.15
N ILE A 181 -7.23 -16.30 1.32
CA ILE A 181 -7.30 -14.85 1.09
C ILE A 181 -7.69 -14.52 -0.36
N GLY A 182 -7.39 -15.42 -1.30
CA GLY A 182 -7.75 -15.27 -2.71
C GLY A 182 -9.24 -15.37 -3.01
N ARG A 183 -10.08 -15.74 -2.04
CA ARG A 183 -11.50 -16.04 -2.25
C ARG A 183 -12.48 -15.02 -1.67
N ILE A 184 -12.10 -13.75 -1.54
CA ILE A 184 -13.02 -12.71 -1.06
C ILE A 184 -14.30 -12.64 -1.91
N LYS A 185 -14.21 -12.90 -3.22
CA LYS A 185 -15.39 -12.94 -4.11
C LYS A 185 -16.45 -13.97 -3.73
N GLN A 186 -16.11 -14.99 -2.99
CA GLN A 186 -17.07 -16.04 -2.62
C GLN A 186 -17.96 -15.67 -1.42
N LEU A 187 -17.70 -14.52 -0.79
CA LEU A 187 -18.62 -13.94 0.20
C LEU A 187 -19.58 -12.92 -0.40
N VAL A 188 -19.35 -12.50 -1.62
CA VAL A 188 -20.25 -11.60 -2.35
C VAL A 188 -21.25 -12.53 -3.05
N PHE A 189 -22.47 -12.56 -2.56
CA PHE A 189 -23.65 -13.26 -3.01
C PHE A 189 -23.95 -13.07 -4.49
#